data_1a70472d05f0d935dfe2608965658bae
#
_entry.id   1a70472d05f0d935dfe2608965658bae
#
_cell.length_a   1.000
_cell.length_b   1.000
_cell.length_c   1.000
_cell.angle_alpha   90.00
_cell.angle_beta   90.00
_cell.angle_gamma   90.00
#
_symmetry.space_group_name_H-M   'P 1'
#
loop_
_entity.id
_entity.type
_entity.pdbx_description
1 polymer ?
#
loop_
_entity_poly.entity_id
_entity_poly.type
_entity_poly.pdbx_seq_one_letter_code
_entity_poly.pdbx_strand_id
1 'polypeptide(L)'
;MKNRITLLFLFVFSFGFAQQYEKADFTKMHAEVSINPVMQNVNGLVKYHFELKEALDTIRIDARKMEFSEVKINGNPVKFKATDKEFLLFEGYQKGENLLEFNYEAFPTQAMYFVQKDNYQDVQIWTQGQGHNTSNWLPSFDDVNEKLVFNLSVTFHKDYTVLANGVLTEKIENQEDITWRYQMEKPMSSYLVMLAIGKFEKQTFTSDSGILNELYYHFSDADKFEPTYRYSKEIFDYLEKEVGVPYPWQVYRQVPVWDFLYGGMENTSATIFAQDYVVDNIGFNDKNYVYVNGHELAHQWFGDLITAKSTHHHWLQEGFATYYGMLSDRHVFGDNYFYWRLYQDAQKIEQASASDDMPILSGKASTLSYYQKGAWALHVIREAIGPEKFRLAVKTYLEKHGFKNVTTEDLFAEINAVSDFDTETFSKNWLETQVFQKEEVNKLLRKNEFIRTYMDLSEKPLHPEKDKKKILKILKSDAYY
;
A
#
# COMPACT_ATOMS: atom_id res chain seq x y z
N MET A 1 43.45 -48.48 -11.80
CA MET A 1 42.62 -47.64 -12.70
C MET A 1 41.75 -46.77 -11.78
N LYS A 2 42.06 -45.50 -11.67
CA LYS A 2 41.31 -44.52 -10.83
C LYS A 2 40.38 -43.75 -11.75
N ASN A 3 39.06 -43.97 -11.63
CA ASN A 3 38.08 -43.18 -12.34
C ASN A 3 37.95 -41.79 -11.63
N ARG A 4 38.37 -40.76 -12.34
CA ARG A 4 38.05 -39.38 -11.98
C ARG A 4 36.69 -39.05 -12.57
N ILE A 5 35.69 -38.88 -11.67
CA ILE A 5 34.39 -38.30 -12.02
C ILE A 5 34.58 -36.78 -12.02
N THR A 6 34.54 -36.21 -13.22
CA THR A 6 34.51 -34.76 -13.40
C THR A 6 33.07 -34.28 -13.15
N LEU A 7 32.80 -33.66 -12.03
CA LEU A 7 31.53 -32.99 -11.76
C LEU A 7 31.49 -31.71 -12.61
N LEU A 8 30.67 -31.71 -13.64
CA LEU A 8 30.34 -30.52 -14.41
C LEU A 8 29.33 -29.70 -13.60
N PHE A 9 29.77 -28.61 -12.97
CA PHE A 9 28.88 -27.60 -12.38
C PHE A 9 28.21 -26.87 -13.55
N LEU A 10 26.93 -27.18 -13.78
CA LEU A 10 26.05 -26.33 -14.58
C LEU A 10 25.73 -25.08 -13.71
N PHE A 11 26.47 -24.02 -13.96
CA PHE A 11 26.04 -22.67 -13.56
C PHE A 11 24.82 -22.30 -14.43
N VAL A 12 23.63 -22.51 -13.90
CA VAL A 12 22.43 -21.88 -14.46
C VAL A 12 22.55 -20.42 -14.14
N PHE A 13 22.99 -19.64 -15.09
CA PHE A 13 22.91 -18.19 -15.06
C PHE A 13 21.43 -17.79 -15.07
N SER A 14 20.87 -17.52 -13.91
CA SER A 14 19.64 -16.73 -13.78
C SER A 14 19.95 -15.25 -13.99
N PHE A 15 20.52 -14.91 -15.15
CA PHE A 15 20.61 -13.54 -15.63
C PHE A 15 19.46 -13.31 -16.59
N GLY A 16 18.51 -12.43 -16.23
CA GLY A 16 17.59 -12.01 -17.25
C GLY A 16 16.36 -11.20 -16.89
N PHE A 17 15.98 -11.05 -15.63
CA PHE A 17 14.72 -10.33 -15.32
C PHE A 17 14.87 -9.06 -14.50
N ALA A 18 16.01 -8.74 -13.96
CA ALA A 18 16.19 -7.66 -13.00
C ALA A 18 16.71 -6.33 -13.59
N GLN A 19 16.60 -6.06 -14.89
CA GLN A 19 17.27 -4.87 -15.47
C GLN A 19 16.60 -4.24 -16.67
N GLN A 20 15.33 -4.53 -16.99
CA GLN A 20 14.71 -3.84 -18.12
C GLN A 20 14.59 -2.34 -17.85
N TYR A 21 14.12 -1.93 -16.67
CA TYR A 21 13.94 -0.52 -16.27
C TYR A 21 15.25 0.29 -16.26
N GLU A 22 16.42 -0.35 -16.12
CA GLU A 22 17.72 0.31 -16.26
C GLU A 22 18.05 0.68 -17.71
N LYS A 23 17.56 -0.11 -18.68
CA LYS A 23 17.83 0.02 -20.11
C LYS A 23 16.71 0.67 -20.90
N ALA A 24 15.47 0.42 -20.51
CA ALA A 24 14.28 1.05 -21.08
C ALA A 24 13.43 1.61 -19.93
N ASP A 25 13.35 2.92 -19.85
CA ASP A 25 12.69 3.68 -18.79
C ASP A 25 11.30 4.10 -19.29
N PHE A 26 10.25 3.50 -18.75
CA PHE A 26 8.88 3.85 -19.09
C PHE A 26 8.42 5.01 -18.22
N THR A 27 8.24 6.17 -18.80
CA THR A 27 8.01 7.43 -18.06
C THR A 27 6.54 7.75 -17.89
N LYS A 28 5.68 7.35 -18.84
CA LYS A 28 4.25 7.69 -18.81
C LYS A 28 3.40 6.69 -19.55
N MET A 29 2.26 6.37 -18.95
CA MET A 29 1.16 5.64 -19.57
C MET A 29 -0.05 6.54 -19.75
N HIS A 30 -0.73 6.41 -20.87
CA HIS A 30 -2.09 6.89 -21.05
C HIS A 30 -2.94 5.73 -21.55
N ALA A 31 -3.97 5.36 -20.77
CA ALA A 31 -4.91 4.31 -21.13
C ALA A 31 -6.33 4.89 -21.25
N GLU A 32 -6.98 4.58 -22.37
CA GLU A 32 -8.41 4.80 -22.57
C GLU A 32 -9.10 3.46 -22.48
N VAL A 33 -9.93 3.25 -21.44
CA VAL A 33 -10.55 1.95 -21.18
C VAL A 33 -12.06 2.05 -21.13
N SER A 34 -12.72 1.02 -21.64
CA SER A 34 -14.16 0.76 -21.49
C SER A 34 -14.34 -0.59 -20.81
N ILE A 35 -15.33 -0.67 -19.91
CA ILE A 35 -15.57 -1.86 -19.10
C ILE A 35 -17.00 -2.31 -19.33
N ASN A 36 -17.17 -3.57 -19.67
CA ASN A 36 -18.48 -4.20 -19.80
C ASN A 36 -18.77 -5.07 -18.56
N PRO A 37 -19.69 -4.66 -17.68
CA PRO A 37 -19.98 -5.41 -16.46
C PRO A 37 -20.68 -6.75 -16.71
N VAL A 38 -21.37 -6.91 -17.85
CA VAL A 38 -22.07 -8.15 -18.19
C VAL A 38 -21.10 -9.21 -18.70
N MET A 39 -20.20 -8.81 -19.60
CA MET A 39 -19.16 -9.69 -20.14
C MET A 39 -17.95 -9.81 -19.21
N GLN A 40 -17.86 -8.94 -18.20
CA GLN A 40 -16.73 -8.83 -17.26
C GLN A 40 -15.39 -8.69 -18.02
N ASN A 41 -15.36 -7.86 -19.06
CA ASN A 41 -14.16 -7.58 -19.84
C ASN A 41 -13.80 -6.09 -19.86
N VAL A 42 -12.54 -5.85 -20.18
CA VAL A 42 -11.93 -4.52 -20.37
C VAL A 42 -11.41 -4.44 -21.78
N ASN A 43 -11.78 -3.39 -22.51
CA ASN A 43 -11.20 -3.02 -23.79
C ASN A 43 -10.46 -1.71 -23.64
N GLY A 44 -9.24 -1.61 -24.14
CA GLY A 44 -8.47 -0.39 -23.99
C GLY A 44 -7.52 -0.09 -25.14
N LEU A 45 -7.25 1.21 -25.29
CA LEU A 45 -6.15 1.75 -26.07
C LEU A 45 -5.09 2.26 -25.09
N VAL A 46 -3.87 1.77 -25.20
CA VAL A 46 -2.76 2.16 -24.33
C VAL A 46 -1.66 2.84 -25.15
N LYS A 47 -1.12 3.92 -24.58
CA LYS A 47 0.05 4.64 -25.09
C LYS A 47 1.10 4.71 -24.00
N TYR A 48 2.29 4.17 -24.29
CA TYR A 48 3.46 4.26 -23.43
C TYR A 48 4.51 5.18 -24.02
N HIS A 49 4.97 6.15 -23.26
CA HIS A 49 6.21 6.89 -23.53
C HIS A 49 7.35 6.24 -22.77
N PHE A 50 8.44 5.94 -23.47
CA PHE A 50 9.63 5.36 -22.86
C PHE A 50 10.92 5.84 -23.53
N GLU A 51 11.99 5.87 -22.73
CA GLU A 51 13.34 6.16 -23.21
C GLU A 51 14.17 4.88 -23.25
N LEU A 52 14.67 4.52 -24.41
CA LEU A 52 15.64 3.43 -24.55
C LEU A 52 17.06 4.00 -24.34
N LYS A 53 17.66 3.70 -23.20
CA LYS A 53 19.00 4.15 -22.78
C LYS A 53 20.09 3.26 -23.38
N GLU A 54 19.84 1.94 -23.40
CA GLU A 54 20.73 0.91 -23.95
C GLU A 54 19.97 -0.04 -24.86
N ALA A 55 20.68 -0.71 -25.76
CA ALA A 55 20.08 -1.68 -26.66
C ALA A 55 19.44 -2.86 -25.90
N LEU A 56 18.23 -3.22 -26.27
CA LEU A 56 17.49 -4.37 -25.82
C LEU A 56 17.03 -5.18 -27.02
N ASP A 57 17.12 -6.52 -26.93
CA ASP A 57 16.59 -7.42 -27.95
C ASP A 57 15.06 -7.60 -27.83
N THR A 58 14.53 -7.39 -26.64
CA THR A 58 13.09 -7.58 -26.34
C THR A 58 12.65 -6.63 -25.26
N ILE A 59 11.58 -5.87 -25.53
CA ILE A 59 10.82 -5.15 -24.51
C ILE A 59 9.69 -6.06 -24.03
N ARG A 60 9.49 -6.13 -22.71
CA ARG A 60 8.49 -6.96 -22.03
C ARG A 60 7.54 -6.08 -21.24
N ILE A 61 6.25 -6.32 -21.40
CA ILE A 61 5.19 -5.71 -20.61
C ILE A 61 4.37 -6.84 -20.00
N ASP A 62 4.13 -6.81 -18.71
CA ASP A 62 3.32 -7.81 -18.05
C ASP A 62 1.86 -7.66 -18.48
N ALA A 63 1.27 -8.78 -18.94
CA ALA A 63 -0.07 -8.81 -19.50
C ALA A 63 -0.62 -10.24 -19.43
N ARG A 64 -1.55 -10.49 -18.53
CA ARG A 64 -2.03 -11.84 -18.24
C ARG A 64 -3.24 -12.18 -19.07
N LYS A 65 -3.07 -13.12 -20.03
CA LYS A 65 -4.15 -13.65 -20.89
C LYS A 65 -4.91 -12.55 -21.63
N MET A 66 -4.17 -11.61 -22.21
CA MET A 66 -4.74 -10.50 -22.97
C MET A 66 -4.53 -10.71 -24.47
N GLU A 67 -5.46 -10.16 -25.26
CA GLU A 67 -5.36 -10.08 -26.71
C GLU A 67 -4.95 -8.68 -27.14
N PHE A 68 -4.11 -8.56 -28.18
CA PHE A 68 -3.55 -7.29 -28.64
C PHE A 68 -3.81 -7.09 -30.14
N SER A 69 -4.04 -5.85 -30.52
CA SER A 69 -4.19 -5.44 -31.92
C SER A 69 -3.66 -4.03 -32.15
N GLU A 70 -3.47 -3.67 -33.41
CA GLU A 70 -3.02 -2.33 -33.85
C GLU A 70 -1.72 -1.85 -33.20
N VAL A 71 -0.78 -2.76 -32.95
CA VAL A 71 0.47 -2.45 -32.24
C VAL A 71 1.39 -1.61 -33.13
N LYS A 72 1.78 -0.44 -32.63
CA LYS A 72 2.64 0.52 -33.33
C LYS A 72 3.73 1.03 -32.38
N ILE A 73 4.94 1.21 -32.91
CA ILE A 73 6.00 1.98 -32.25
C ILE A 73 6.38 3.14 -33.18
N ASN A 74 6.37 4.37 -32.60
CA ASN A 74 6.65 5.59 -33.33
C ASN A 74 5.76 5.76 -34.60
N GLY A 75 4.48 5.33 -34.47
CA GLY A 75 3.47 5.39 -35.54
C GLY A 75 3.56 4.25 -36.59
N ASN A 76 4.57 3.39 -36.53
CA ASN A 76 4.78 2.30 -37.47
C ASN A 76 4.30 0.96 -36.89
N PRO A 77 3.54 0.15 -37.65
CA PRO A 77 3.16 -1.18 -37.22
C PRO A 77 4.37 -2.05 -36.96
N VAL A 78 4.37 -2.82 -35.87
CA VAL A 78 5.48 -3.69 -35.48
C VAL A 78 4.99 -5.12 -35.18
N LYS A 79 5.90 -6.09 -35.31
CA LYS A 79 5.62 -7.46 -34.90
C LYS A 79 5.73 -7.60 -33.40
N PHE A 80 4.83 -8.38 -32.84
CA PHE A 80 4.79 -8.66 -31.41
C PHE A 80 4.46 -10.14 -31.15
N LYS A 81 4.63 -10.55 -29.91
CA LYS A 81 4.17 -11.85 -29.43
C LYS A 81 3.45 -11.64 -28.10
N ALA A 82 2.23 -12.12 -27.98
CA ALA A 82 1.53 -12.26 -26.71
C ALA A 82 1.68 -13.68 -26.18
N THR A 83 1.87 -13.80 -24.88
CA THR A 83 1.86 -15.07 -24.12
C THR A 83 0.78 -14.96 -23.05
N ASP A 84 0.59 -16.03 -22.26
CA ASP A 84 -0.34 -15.99 -21.11
C ASP A 84 0.09 -15.02 -20.00
N LYS A 85 1.32 -14.46 -20.08
CA LYS A 85 1.90 -13.61 -19.02
C LYS A 85 2.43 -12.28 -19.51
N GLU A 86 2.88 -12.19 -20.75
CA GLU A 86 3.67 -11.07 -21.25
C GLU A 86 3.28 -10.69 -22.67
N PHE A 87 3.38 -9.40 -22.95
CA PHE A 87 3.38 -8.79 -24.26
C PHE A 87 4.81 -8.42 -24.65
N LEU A 88 5.32 -8.96 -25.75
CA LEU A 88 6.72 -8.94 -26.17
C LEU A 88 6.89 -8.18 -27.48
N LEU A 89 7.85 -7.24 -27.50
CA LEU A 89 8.21 -6.44 -28.67
C LEU A 89 9.68 -6.67 -29.01
N PHE A 90 10.00 -6.84 -30.28
CA PHE A 90 11.33 -7.24 -30.75
C PHE A 90 11.98 -6.22 -31.69
N GLU A 91 11.21 -5.23 -32.18
CA GLU A 91 11.62 -4.29 -33.23
C GLU A 91 10.84 -2.97 -33.11
N GLY A 92 11.25 -1.96 -33.88
CA GLY A 92 10.52 -0.70 -34.03
C GLY A 92 10.93 0.39 -33.06
N TYR A 93 11.65 0.09 -31.97
CA TYR A 93 12.18 1.05 -31.02
C TYR A 93 13.62 1.43 -31.34
N GLN A 94 14.01 2.62 -30.97
CA GLN A 94 15.34 3.19 -31.19
C GLN A 94 15.87 3.82 -29.90
N LYS A 95 17.18 4.04 -29.86
CA LYS A 95 17.80 4.75 -28.72
C LYS A 95 17.19 6.15 -28.57
N GLY A 96 16.89 6.53 -27.32
CA GLY A 96 16.18 7.75 -26.94
C GLY A 96 14.67 7.52 -26.81
N GLU A 97 13.89 8.57 -27.03
CA GLU A 97 12.44 8.55 -26.82
C GLU A 97 11.69 7.73 -27.86
N ASN A 98 10.70 6.99 -27.38
CA ASN A 98 9.80 6.15 -28.16
C ASN A 98 8.35 6.29 -27.65
N LEU A 99 7.40 6.05 -28.57
CA LEU A 99 5.97 5.96 -28.29
C LEU A 99 5.47 4.58 -28.74
N LEU A 100 5.01 3.78 -27.80
CA LEU A 100 4.31 2.51 -28.07
C LEU A 100 2.81 2.72 -27.96
N GLU A 101 2.03 2.27 -28.94
CA GLU A 101 0.57 2.34 -28.96
C GLU A 101 0.00 0.96 -29.32
N PHE A 102 -1.07 0.54 -28.62
CA PHE A 102 -1.76 -0.72 -28.94
C PHE A 102 -3.17 -0.73 -28.36
N ASN A 103 -4.07 -1.50 -29.00
CA ASN A 103 -5.34 -1.92 -28.41
C ASN A 103 -5.17 -3.24 -27.67
N TYR A 104 -5.93 -3.42 -26.59
CA TYR A 104 -5.99 -4.70 -25.89
C TYR A 104 -7.42 -5.04 -25.44
N GLU A 105 -7.65 -6.34 -25.25
CA GLU A 105 -8.81 -6.88 -24.56
C GLU A 105 -8.37 -7.83 -23.45
N ALA A 106 -9.01 -7.71 -22.28
CA ALA A 106 -8.74 -8.54 -21.11
C ALA A 106 -10.05 -9.06 -20.50
N PHE A 107 -10.01 -10.30 -20.00
CA PHE A 107 -11.08 -10.93 -19.21
C PHE A 107 -10.54 -11.26 -17.82
N PRO A 108 -10.45 -10.29 -16.91
CA PRO A 108 -9.81 -10.47 -15.61
C PRO A 108 -10.60 -11.45 -14.73
N THR A 109 -9.91 -12.46 -14.21
CA THR A 109 -10.45 -13.41 -13.22
C THR A 109 -9.96 -13.13 -11.81
N GLN A 110 -9.07 -12.16 -11.67
CA GLN A 110 -8.54 -11.61 -10.42
C GLN A 110 -8.09 -10.16 -10.66
N ALA A 111 -7.80 -9.45 -9.59
CA ALA A 111 -7.36 -8.04 -9.61
C ALA A 111 -8.42 -7.00 -10.02
N MET A 112 -9.40 -7.36 -10.81
CA MET A 112 -10.60 -6.57 -11.05
C MET A 112 -11.82 -7.43 -10.69
N TYR A 113 -12.67 -6.89 -9.85
CA TYR A 113 -13.81 -7.59 -9.27
C TYR A 113 -15.11 -6.91 -9.66
N PHE A 114 -16.12 -7.69 -10.06
CA PHE A 114 -17.46 -7.25 -10.43
C PHE A 114 -18.41 -7.75 -9.35
N VAL A 115 -18.77 -6.88 -8.43
CA VAL A 115 -19.56 -7.24 -7.24
C VAL A 115 -21.00 -6.75 -7.39
N GLN A 116 -21.94 -7.67 -7.28
CA GLN A 116 -23.37 -7.38 -7.27
C GLN A 116 -23.98 -7.98 -6.00
N LYS A 117 -24.75 -7.17 -5.27
CA LYS A 117 -25.48 -7.63 -4.08
C LYS A 117 -26.95 -7.85 -4.41
N ASP A 118 -27.55 -8.91 -3.89
CA ASP A 118 -28.94 -9.32 -4.15
C ASP A 118 -29.98 -8.23 -3.88
N ASN A 119 -29.70 -7.35 -2.91
CA ASN A 119 -30.59 -6.26 -2.51
C ASN A 119 -30.43 -4.99 -3.35
N TYR A 120 -29.46 -4.93 -4.27
CA TYR A 120 -29.17 -3.79 -5.11
C TYR A 120 -29.22 -4.20 -6.59
N GLN A 121 -29.78 -3.32 -7.42
CA GLN A 121 -29.78 -3.52 -8.88
C GLN A 121 -28.51 -2.99 -9.56
N ASP A 122 -27.56 -2.49 -8.77
CA ASP A 122 -26.31 -1.91 -9.23
C ASP A 122 -25.11 -2.82 -8.96
N VAL A 123 -24.06 -2.59 -9.70
CA VAL A 123 -22.78 -3.27 -9.57
C VAL A 123 -21.73 -2.32 -8.99
N GLN A 124 -20.82 -2.85 -8.19
CA GLN A 124 -19.55 -2.19 -7.92
C GLN A 124 -18.44 -2.93 -8.65
N ILE A 125 -17.54 -2.16 -9.25
CA ILE A 125 -16.32 -2.70 -9.90
C ILE A 125 -15.16 -2.03 -9.23
N TRP A 126 -14.19 -2.82 -8.75
CA TRP A 126 -12.99 -2.30 -8.11
C TRP A 126 -11.78 -3.18 -8.38
N THR A 127 -10.60 -2.59 -8.23
CA THR A 127 -9.32 -3.26 -8.52
C THR A 127 -8.46 -3.43 -7.27
N GLN A 128 -7.62 -4.46 -7.29
CA GLN A 128 -6.59 -4.73 -6.28
C GLN A 128 -5.31 -5.18 -7.00
N GLY A 129 -4.30 -4.30 -7.00
CA GLY A 129 -3.06 -4.51 -7.76
C GLY A 129 -1.91 -5.13 -6.95
N GLN A 130 -1.96 -5.11 -5.60
CA GLN A 130 -0.89 -5.60 -4.74
C GLN A 130 -0.55 -7.08 -5.03
N GLY A 131 0.73 -7.41 -4.98
CA GLY A 131 1.20 -8.77 -5.27
C GLY A 131 1.32 -9.10 -6.76
N HIS A 132 1.63 -8.13 -7.62
CA HIS A 132 1.83 -8.30 -9.07
C HIS A 132 0.53 -8.62 -9.81
N ASN A 133 -0.55 -7.89 -9.52
CA ASN A 133 -1.87 -8.22 -10.03
C ASN A 133 -2.44 -7.24 -11.05
N THR A 134 -1.90 -6.03 -11.19
CA THR A 134 -2.40 -5.02 -12.13
C THR A 134 -2.41 -5.53 -13.57
N SER A 135 -1.42 -6.33 -13.95
CA SER A 135 -1.29 -6.95 -15.28
C SER A 135 -2.40 -7.95 -15.64
N ASN A 136 -3.36 -8.22 -14.75
CA ASN A 136 -4.54 -9.03 -15.08
C ASN A 136 -5.65 -8.23 -15.79
N TRP A 137 -5.68 -6.90 -15.65
CA TRP A 137 -6.70 -6.07 -16.29
C TRP A 137 -6.14 -4.91 -17.12
N LEU A 138 -4.92 -4.48 -16.82
CA LEU A 138 -4.22 -3.39 -17.49
C LEU A 138 -2.80 -3.86 -17.83
N PRO A 139 -2.39 -3.90 -19.11
CA PRO A 139 -0.99 -4.19 -19.46
C PRO A 139 -0.07 -3.21 -18.73
N SER A 140 0.87 -3.71 -17.91
CA SER A 140 1.65 -2.87 -16.98
C SER A 140 3.00 -3.53 -16.63
N PHE A 141 3.67 -3.02 -15.63
CA PHE A 141 4.91 -3.58 -15.10
C PHE A 141 4.66 -4.07 -13.68
N ASP A 142 4.74 -5.38 -13.46
CA ASP A 142 4.58 -5.98 -12.12
C ASP A 142 5.84 -5.77 -11.25
N ASP A 143 6.95 -5.32 -11.83
CA ASP A 143 8.15 -4.90 -11.09
C ASP A 143 7.91 -3.53 -10.43
N VAL A 144 7.94 -3.49 -9.11
CA VAL A 144 7.74 -2.25 -8.32
C VAL A 144 8.80 -1.18 -8.55
N ASN A 145 9.93 -1.55 -9.18
CA ASN A 145 11.01 -0.63 -9.51
C ASN A 145 10.74 0.16 -10.80
N GLU A 146 9.80 -0.27 -11.64
CA GLU A 146 9.34 0.51 -12.79
C GLU A 146 8.25 1.47 -12.34
N LYS A 147 8.60 2.74 -12.19
CA LYS A 147 7.68 3.81 -11.76
C LYS A 147 7.40 4.75 -12.92
N LEU A 148 6.13 4.96 -13.21
CA LEU A 148 5.70 5.85 -14.29
C LEU A 148 4.46 6.66 -13.93
N VAL A 149 4.18 7.71 -14.68
CA VAL A 149 2.97 8.51 -14.55
C VAL A 149 1.81 7.80 -15.23
N PHE A 150 0.80 7.42 -14.46
CA PHE A 150 -0.41 6.75 -14.98
C PHE A 150 -1.54 7.75 -15.19
N ASN A 151 -2.05 7.84 -16.43
CA ASN A 151 -3.25 8.59 -16.77
C ASN A 151 -4.32 7.63 -17.29
N LEU A 152 -5.51 7.71 -16.72
CA LEU A 152 -6.64 6.86 -17.09
C LEU A 152 -7.81 7.70 -17.61
N SER A 153 -8.33 7.32 -18.78
CA SER A 153 -9.62 7.75 -19.29
C SER A 153 -10.56 6.55 -19.28
N VAL A 154 -11.63 6.62 -18.50
CA VAL A 154 -12.53 5.48 -18.29
C VAL A 154 -13.93 5.84 -18.78
N THR A 155 -14.48 5.06 -19.69
CA THR A 155 -15.85 5.23 -20.19
C THR A 155 -16.76 4.21 -19.51
N PHE A 156 -17.83 4.71 -18.88
CA PHE A 156 -18.84 3.89 -18.23
C PHE A 156 -20.21 4.57 -18.20
N HIS A 157 -21.26 3.80 -17.90
CA HIS A 157 -22.64 4.28 -17.88
C HIS A 157 -22.82 5.47 -16.92
N LYS A 158 -23.55 6.49 -17.37
CA LYS A 158 -23.70 7.81 -16.69
C LYS A 158 -24.26 7.77 -15.28
N ASP A 159 -25.03 6.70 -14.93
CA ASP A 159 -25.62 6.53 -13.60
C ASP A 159 -24.58 6.13 -12.53
N TYR A 160 -23.32 5.92 -12.92
CA TYR A 160 -22.26 5.51 -12.04
C TYR A 160 -21.19 6.59 -11.88
N THR A 161 -20.52 6.57 -10.75
CA THR A 161 -19.31 7.34 -10.51
C THR A 161 -18.10 6.46 -10.78
N VAL A 162 -17.18 6.96 -11.57
CA VAL A 162 -15.88 6.32 -11.84
C VAL A 162 -14.81 7.06 -11.07
N LEU A 163 -13.95 6.33 -10.35
CA LEU A 163 -12.85 6.84 -9.54
C LEU A 163 -11.55 6.15 -9.93
N ALA A 164 -10.48 6.94 -10.08
CA ALA A 164 -9.13 6.46 -10.36
C ALA A 164 -8.09 7.33 -9.62
N ASN A 165 -6.80 7.00 -9.76
CA ASN A 165 -5.70 7.77 -9.18
C ASN A 165 -5.62 9.19 -9.79
N GLY A 166 -5.10 10.15 -9.02
CA GLY A 166 -4.83 11.50 -9.49
C GLY A 166 -6.07 12.40 -9.56
N VAL A 167 -5.97 13.50 -10.29
CA VAL A 167 -7.04 14.49 -10.39
C VAL A 167 -7.97 14.20 -11.55
N LEU A 168 -9.27 14.30 -11.31
CA LEU A 168 -10.27 14.31 -12.38
C LEU A 168 -10.17 15.63 -13.15
N THR A 169 -9.70 15.59 -14.39
CA THR A 169 -9.48 16.77 -15.23
C THR A 169 -10.63 17.07 -16.16
N GLU A 170 -11.37 16.05 -16.57
CA GLU A 170 -12.47 16.21 -17.53
C GLU A 170 -13.51 15.11 -17.40
N LYS A 171 -14.77 15.46 -17.69
CA LYS A 171 -15.89 14.54 -17.93
C LYS A 171 -16.47 14.85 -19.30
N ILE A 172 -16.56 13.85 -20.17
CA ILE A 172 -17.17 13.98 -21.50
C ILE A 172 -18.44 13.14 -21.51
N GLU A 173 -19.57 13.80 -21.63
CA GLU A 173 -20.89 13.15 -21.66
C GLU A 173 -21.23 12.72 -23.08
N ASN A 174 -21.64 11.47 -23.26
CA ASN A 174 -22.10 10.87 -24.50
C ASN A 174 -23.38 10.09 -24.22
N GLN A 175 -24.52 10.58 -24.66
CA GLN A 175 -25.86 9.94 -24.52
C GLN A 175 -26.06 9.13 -23.20
N GLU A 176 -25.61 7.86 -23.16
CA GLU A 176 -25.77 6.94 -22.02
C GLU A 176 -24.48 6.77 -21.18
N ASP A 177 -23.34 7.23 -21.69
CA ASP A 177 -22.04 7.03 -21.06
C ASP A 177 -21.37 8.36 -20.73
N ILE A 178 -20.45 8.31 -19.76
CA ILE A 178 -19.50 9.40 -19.45
C ILE A 178 -18.08 8.84 -19.56
N THR A 179 -17.19 9.59 -20.18
CA THR A 179 -15.76 9.35 -20.13
C THR A 179 -15.15 10.25 -19.06
N TRP A 180 -14.53 9.63 -18.06
CA TRP A 180 -13.86 10.28 -16.93
C TRP A 180 -12.38 10.27 -17.17
N ARG A 181 -11.71 11.46 -17.19
CA ARG A 181 -10.27 11.57 -17.41
C ARG A 181 -9.54 11.92 -16.14
N TYR A 182 -8.68 11.02 -15.69
CA TYR A 182 -7.84 11.17 -14.51
C TYR A 182 -6.38 11.32 -14.89
N GLN A 183 -5.67 12.21 -14.20
CA GLN A 183 -4.26 12.49 -14.44
C GLN A 183 -3.46 12.49 -13.14
N MET A 184 -2.34 11.78 -13.15
CA MET A 184 -1.28 11.87 -12.15
C MET A 184 -0.20 12.84 -12.62
N GLU A 185 0.46 13.54 -11.69
CA GLU A 185 1.63 14.38 -12.00
C GLU A 185 2.95 13.68 -11.73
N LYS A 186 2.96 12.74 -10.80
CA LYS A 186 4.16 12.08 -10.30
C LYS A 186 4.12 10.58 -10.60
N PRO A 187 5.30 9.96 -10.79
CA PRO A 187 5.38 8.54 -11.04
C PRO A 187 5.04 7.71 -9.79
N MET A 188 4.47 6.54 -10.02
CA MET A 188 4.16 5.53 -9.00
C MET A 188 4.35 4.13 -9.56
N SER A 189 4.44 3.13 -8.69
CA SER A 189 4.48 1.72 -9.09
C SER A 189 3.10 1.24 -9.56
N SER A 190 3.05 0.32 -10.51
CA SER A 190 1.80 -0.11 -11.15
C SER A 190 0.81 -0.80 -10.19
N TYR A 191 1.30 -1.46 -9.13
CA TYR A 191 0.41 -2.13 -8.17
C TYR A 191 -0.53 -1.15 -7.43
N LEU A 192 -0.21 0.14 -7.46
CA LEU A 192 -0.98 1.23 -6.85
C LEU A 192 -2.06 1.81 -7.79
N VAL A 193 -2.11 1.34 -9.04
CA VAL A 193 -3.17 1.78 -9.98
C VAL A 193 -4.51 1.24 -9.52
N MET A 194 -5.47 2.15 -9.35
CA MET A 194 -6.80 1.80 -8.91
C MET A 194 -7.89 2.22 -9.89
N LEU A 195 -8.97 1.45 -9.87
CA LEU A 195 -10.25 1.81 -10.43
C LEU A 195 -11.35 1.39 -9.44
N ALA A 196 -12.29 2.29 -9.17
CA ALA A 196 -13.52 1.96 -8.46
C ALA A 196 -14.72 2.60 -9.20
N ILE A 197 -15.74 1.79 -9.48
CA ILE A 197 -16.97 2.20 -10.14
C ILE A 197 -18.13 1.77 -9.26
N GLY A 198 -19.07 2.70 -9.00
CA GLY A 198 -20.24 2.43 -8.18
C GLY A 198 -21.17 3.64 -8.11
N LYS A 199 -22.28 3.49 -7.44
CA LYS A 199 -23.20 4.60 -7.15
C LYS A 199 -22.77 5.30 -5.87
N PHE A 200 -21.68 6.05 -5.97
CA PHE A 200 -21.06 6.77 -4.86
C PHE A 200 -21.53 8.22 -4.79
N GLU A 201 -21.85 8.67 -3.60
CA GLU A 201 -21.90 10.07 -3.19
C GLU A 201 -20.60 10.44 -2.46
N LYS A 202 -20.36 11.74 -2.26
CA LYS A 202 -19.17 12.19 -1.54
C LYS A 202 -19.43 13.43 -0.69
N GLN A 203 -18.64 13.56 0.37
CA GLN A 203 -18.38 14.81 1.05
C GLN A 203 -16.90 15.14 0.96
N THR A 204 -16.55 16.41 1.19
CA THR A 204 -15.15 16.86 1.04
C THR A 204 -14.74 17.72 2.22
N PHE A 205 -13.45 17.70 2.52
CA PHE A 205 -12.80 18.70 3.35
C PHE A 205 -11.45 19.09 2.73
N THR A 206 -10.93 20.23 3.17
CA THR A 206 -9.55 20.63 2.83
C THR A 206 -8.70 20.49 4.10
N SER A 207 -7.54 19.85 3.97
CA SER A 207 -6.57 19.75 5.06
C SER A 207 -5.97 21.11 5.42
N ASP A 208 -5.28 21.21 6.54
CA ASP A 208 -4.60 22.45 6.95
C ASP A 208 -3.47 22.83 5.96
N SER A 209 -2.90 21.88 5.25
CA SER A 209 -1.92 22.12 4.18
C SER A 209 -2.53 22.48 2.82
N GLY A 210 -3.86 22.44 2.67
CA GLY A 210 -4.57 22.79 1.45
C GLY A 210 -4.91 21.63 0.52
N ILE A 211 -4.70 20.37 0.94
CA ILE A 211 -5.05 19.18 0.14
C ILE A 211 -6.55 18.92 0.19
N LEU A 212 -7.17 18.80 -0.99
CA LEU A 212 -8.55 18.37 -1.11
C LEU A 212 -8.67 16.89 -0.75
N ASN A 213 -9.53 16.57 0.21
CA ASN A 213 -9.90 15.22 0.59
C ASN A 213 -11.34 14.94 0.14
N GLU A 214 -11.55 13.85 -0.57
CA GLU A 214 -12.84 13.39 -1.06
C GLU A 214 -13.21 12.07 -0.39
N LEU A 215 -14.26 12.07 0.43
CA LEU A 215 -14.74 10.92 1.21
C LEU A 215 -16.00 10.37 0.56
N TYR A 216 -15.89 9.18 0.00
CA TYR A 216 -16.98 8.54 -0.75
C TYR A 216 -17.78 7.60 0.14
N TYR A 217 -19.04 7.39 -0.21
CA TYR A 217 -19.91 6.41 0.42
C TYR A 217 -21.00 5.99 -0.59
N HIS A 218 -21.54 4.79 -0.42
CA HIS A 218 -22.71 4.38 -1.19
C HIS A 218 -23.92 5.19 -0.70
N PHE A 219 -24.77 5.64 -1.61
CA PHE A 219 -25.90 6.53 -1.30
C PHE A 219 -26.82 6.01 -0.18
N SER A 220 -26.92 4.67 0.00
CA SER A 220 -27.70 4.05 1.09
C SER A 220 -27.07 4.16 2.47
N ASP A 221 -25.82 4.60 2.58
CA ASP A 221 -25.06 4.68 3.81
C ASP A 221 -24.81 6.14 4.27
N ALA A 222 -25.64 7.07 3.82
CA ALA A 222 -25.50 8.50 4.14
C ALA A 222 -25.56 8.79 5.65
N ASP A 223 -26.33 8.02 6.40
CA ASP A 223 -26.46 8.11 7.86
C ASP A 223 -25.21 7.57 8.61
N LYS A 224 -24.39 6.77 7.96
CA LYS A 224 -23.14 6.21 8.49
C LYS A 224 -21.91 7.06 8.14
N PHE A 225 -22.08 8.08 7.30
CA PHE A 225 -20.95 8.93 6.86
C PHE A 225 -20.18 9.54 8.03
N GLU A 226 -20.89 10.21 8.93
CA GLU A 226 -20.23 10.89 10.07
C GLU A 226 -19.51 9.92 10.98
N PRO A 227 -20.10 8.81 11.47
CA PRO A 227 -19.37 7.87 12.33
C PRO A 227 -18.15 7.25 11.65
N THR A 228 -18.23 6.95 10.34
CA THR A 228 -17.12 6.35 9.58
C THR A 228 -15.95 7.33 9.45
N TYR A 229 -16.22 8.57 9.06
CA TYR A 229 -15.18 9.54 8.67
C TYR A 229 -14.87 10.61 9.71
N ARG A 230 -15.44 10.50 10.90
CA ARG A 230 -15.39 11.47 12.01
C ARG A 230 -14.02 12.07 12.26
N TYR A 231 -12.97 11.25 12.21
CA TYR A 231 -11.61 11.66 12.50
C TYR A 231 -10.72 11.82 11.24
N SER A 232 -11.27 11.71 10.03
CA SER A 232 -10.45 11.68 8.80
C SER A 232 -9.62 12.94 8.61
N LYS A 233 -10.20 14.14 8.87
CA LYS A 233 -9.43 15.39 8.80
C LYS A 233 -8.35 15.46 9.88
N GLU A 234 -8.70 15.12 11.11
CA GLU A 234 -7.79 15.16 12.25
C GLU A 234 -6.60 14.21 12.05
N ILE A 235 -6.86 12.99 11.54
CA ILE A 235 -5.82 12.01 11.21
C ILE A 235 -4.91 12.52 10.09
N PHE A 236 -5.48 13.11 9.04
CA PHE A 236 -4.71 13.65 7.93
C PHE A 236 -3.74 14.74 8.38
N ASP A 237 -4.25 15.75 9.09
CA ASP A 237 -3.45 16.88 9.56
C ASP A 237 -2.40 16.44 10.59
N TYR A 238 -2.74 15.48 11.47
CA TYR A 238 -1.81 14.88 12.42
C TYR A 238 -0.68 14.14 11.74
N LEU A 239 -0.99 13.23 10.79
CA LEU A 239 0.04 12.41 10.14
C LEU A 239 0.97 13.24 9.26
N GLU A 240 0.46 14.20 8.50
CA GLU A 240 1.31 15.09 7.70
C GLU A 240 2.31 15.84 8.60
N LYS A 241 1.85 16.33 9.76
CA LYS A 241 2.72 16.97 10.76
C LYS A 241 3.71 16.01 11.41
N GLU A 242 3.28 14.79 11.76
CA GLU A 242 4.13 13.80 12.44
C GLU A 242 5.19 13.22 11.50
N VAL A 243 4.85 12.96 10.22
CA VAL A 243 5.79 12.56 9.17
C VAL A 243 6.76 13.69 8.85
N GLY A 244 6.32 14.95 8.88
CA GLY A 244 7.13 16.14 8.65
C GLY A 244 7.48 16.39 7.17
N VAL A 245 6.86 15.67 6.24
CA VAL A 245 6.94 15.86 4.78
C VAL A 245 5.52 16.13 4.27
N PRO A 246 5.28 17.19 3.48
CA PRO A 246 3.97 17.46 2.92
C PRO A 246 3.41 16.25 2.17
N TYR A 247 2.08 16.11 2.18
CA TYR A 247 1.40 15.08 1.41
C TYR A 247 1.82 15.16 -0.07
N PRO A 248 2.33 14.07 -0.67
CA PRO A 248 3.06 14.18 -1.94
C PRO A 248 2.18 14.23 -3.20
N TRP A 249 0.86 14.03 -3.04
CA TRP A 249 -0.08 13.89 -4.15
C TRP A 249 -1.06 15.09 -4.19
N GLN A 250 -1.80 15.24 -5.29
CA GLN A 250 -2.65 16.42 -5.54
C GLN A 250 -3.98 16.38 -4.80
N VAL A 251 -4.48 15.18 -4.45
CA VAL A 251 -5.80 14.92 -3.85
C VAL A 251 -5.73 13.64 -3.06
N TYR A 252 -6.56 13.49 -2.04
CA TYR A 252 -6.71 12.22 -1.34
C TYR A 252 -8.17 11.75 -1.35
N ARG A 253 -8.39 10.51 -1.81
CA ARG A 253 -9.71 9.88 -1.83
C ARG A 253 -9.74 8.68 -0.92
N GLN A 254 -10.92 8.44 -0.33
CA GLN A 254 -11.20 7.26 0.47
C GLN A 254 -12.54 6.67 -0.01
N VAL A 255 -12.50 5.40 -0.45
CA VAL A 255 -13.60 4.78 -1.17
C VAL A 255 -13.91 3.42 -0.55
N PRO A 256 -15.05 3.26 0.16
CA PRO A 256 -15.49 1.94 0.63
C PRO A 256 -16.05 1.12 -0.54
N VAL A 257 -15.67 -0.15 -0.59
CA VAL A 257 -16.20 -1.06 -1.61
C VAL A 257 -16.73 -2.35 -0.99
N TRP A 258 -17.71 -2.94 -1.67
CA TRP A 258 -18.33 -4.20 -1.25
C TRP A 258 -17.37 -5.37 -1.42
N ASP A 259 -17.42 -6.30 -0.47
CA ASP A 259 -16.70 -7.57 -0.50
C ASP A 259 -15.17 -7.41 -0.73
N PHE A 260 -14.61 -6.31 -0.21
CA PHE A 260 -13.17 -6.09 -0.30
C PHE A 260 -12.42 -7.16 0.48
N LEU A 261 -11.30 -7.62 -0.10
CA LEU A 261 -10.56 -8.79 0.41
C LEU A 261 -9.80 -8.52 1.71
N TYR A 262 -9.49 -7.24 1.99
CA TYR A 262 -8.62 -6.79 3.08
C TYR A 262 -9.27 -5.64 3.86
N GLY A 263 -8.54 -5.06 4.82
CA GLY A 263 -8.99 -3.86 5.53
C GLY A 263 -9.01 -2.62 4.64
N GLY A 264 -7.90 -2.39 3.97
CA GLY A 264 -7.69 -1.31 3.02
C GLY A 264 -6.68 -1.66 1.95
N MET A 265 -6.42 -0.71 1.06
CA MET A 265 -5.38 -0.73 0.04
C MET A 265 -4.94 0.69 -0.26
N GLU A 266 -3.66 0.89 -0.21
CA GLU A 266 -2.95 2.15 -0.28
C GLU A 266 -2.88 2.78 -1.68
N ASN A 267 -3.74 2.44 -2.61
CA ASN A 267 -3.67 2.98 -3.98
C ASN A 267 -3.38 4.49 -3.97
N THR A 268 -2.36 4.89 -4.69
CA THR A 268 -1.84 6.26 -4.66
C THR A 268 -2.92 7.30 -4.89
N SER A 269 -3.07 8.24 -3.95
CA SER A 269 -4.06 9.32 -3.93
C SER A 269 -5.54 8.87 -3.79
N ALA A 270 -5.82 7.56 -3.69
CA ALA A 270 -7.19 7.04 -3.73
C ALA A 270 -7.32 5.67 -3.03
N THR A 271 -7.23 5.66 -1.71
CA THR A 271 -7.42 4.46 -0.87
C THR A 271 -8.77 3.80 -1.11
N ILE A 272 -8.76 2.49 -1.32
CA ILE A 272 -9.94 1.64 -1.23
C ILE A 272 -9.95 0.96 0.15
N PHE A 273 -11.12 0.84 0.78
CA PHE A 273 -11.26 0.11 2.04
C PHE A 273 -12.55 -0.71 2.11
N ALA A 274 -12.58 -1.69 3.01
CA ALA A 274 -13.71 -2.58 3.14
C ALA A 274 -14.96 -1.87 3.65
N GLN A 275 -16.10 -2.11 2.99
CA GLN A 275 -17.43 -1.63 3.39
C GLN A 275 -17.77 -1.94 4.86
N ASP A 276 -17.17 -2.97 5.44
CA ASP A 276 -17.35 -3.37 6.84
C ASP A 276 -16.93 -2.31 7.87
N TYR A 277 -16.15 -1.31 7.45
CA TYR A 277 -15.78 -0.17 8.30
C TYR A 277 -16.77 1.00 8.19
N VAL A 278 -17.77 0.90 7.31
CA VAL A 278 -18.86 1.88 7.20
C VAL A 278 -19.92 1.53 8.25
N VAL A 279 -19.83 2.17 9.38
CA VAL A 279 -20.60 1.83 10.60
C VAL A 279 -21.41 3.01 11.10
N ASP A 280 -22.47 2.72 11.85
CA ASP A 280 -23.22 3.73 12.60
C ASP A 280 -22.55 4.09 13.94
N ASN A 281 -23.14 4.99 14.71
CA ASN A 281 -22.61 5.43 16.01
C ASN A 281 -22.50 4.30 17.04
N ILE A 282 -23.30 3.26 16.94
CA ILE A 282 -23.22 2.12 17.87
C ILE A 282 -22.08 1.21 17.44
N GLY A 283 -22.05 0.85 16.17
CA GLY A 283 -21.00 0.01 15.58
C GLY A 283 -19.61 0.60 15.66
N PHE A 284 -19.49 1.93 15.73
CA PHE A 284 -18.20 2.62 15.90
C PHE A 284 -17.39 2.12 17.09
N ASN A 285 -18.05 1.77 18.20
CA ASN A 285 -17.38 1.28 19.39
C ASN A 285 -16.81 -0.15 19.24
N ASP A 286 -17.40 -0.95 18.36
CA ASP A 286 -16.97 -2.33 18.13
C ASP A 286 -15.94 -2.40 16.99
N LYS A 287 -16.15 -1.63 15.92
CA LYS A 287 -15.29 -1.59 14.74
C LYS A 287 -15.35 -0.20 14.12
N ASN A 288 -14.22 0.47 14.01
CA ASN A 288 -14.16 1.79 13.40
C ASN A 288 -13.04 1.89 12.35
N TYR A 289 -13.08 2.96 11.57
CA TYR A 289 -12.16 3.16 10.46
C TYR A 289 -10.85 3.87 10.86
N VAL A 290 -10.68 4.31 12.12
CA VAL A 290 -9.57 5.17 12.57
C VAL A 290 -8.20 4.58 12.25
N TYR A 291 -7.95 3.34 12.68
CA TYR A 291 -6.67 2.66 12.42
C TYR A 291 -6.41 2.45 10.93
N VAL A 292 -7.39 1.93 10.20
CA VAL A 292 -7.24 1.65 8.77
C VAL A 292 -7.02 2.95 8.01
N ASN A 293 -7.76 4.02 8.32
CA ASN A 293 -7.54 5.35 7.75
C ASN A 293 -6.10 5.84 7.96
N GLY A 294 -5.60 5.76 9.19
CA GLY A 294 -4.22 6.16 9.50
C GLY A 294 -3.16 5.29 8.82
N HIS A 295 -3.42 3.98 8.70
CA HIS A 295 -2.54 3.02 8.02
C HIS A 295 -2.44 3.30 6.52
N GLU A 296 -3.57 3.38 5.83
CA GLU A 296 -3.64 3.62 4.38
C GLU A 296 -3.16 5.04 4.01
N LEU A 297 -3.41 6.03 4.86
CA LEU A 297 -2.86 7.36 4.67
C LEU A 297 -1.34 7.39 4.83
N ALA A 298 -0.79 6.67 5.80
CA ALA A 298 0.66 6.60 6.00
C ALA A 298 1.39 5.98 4.81
N HIS A 299 0.77 5.02 4.14
CA HIS A 299 1.29 4.44 2.91
C HIS A 299 1.51 5.45 1.80
N GLN A 300 0.80 6.58 1.78
CA GLN A 300 1.00 7.62 0.77
C GLN A 300 2.43 8.18 0.78
N TRP A 301 3.14 8.05 1.91
CA TRP A 301 4.58 8.29 2.02
C TRP A 301 5.38 6.99 1.98
N PHE A 302 4.96 5.94 2.73
CA PHE A 302 5.68 4.68 2.92
C PHE A 302 5.05 3.55 2.08
N GLY A 303 5.42 3.44 0.84
CA GLY A 303 4.86 2.55 -0.17
C GLY A 303 4.70 3.28 -1.51
N ASP A 304 4.14 4.49 -1.48
CA ASP A 304 3.80 5.27 -2.65
C ASP A 304 4.92 6.27 -3.02
N LEU A 305 5.23 7.23 -2.13
CA LEU A 305 6.31 8.18 -2.36
C LEU A 305 7.66 7.47 -2.45
N ILE A 306 7.94 6.60 -1.49
CA ILE A 306 9.09 5.68 -1.51
C ILE A 306 8.56 4.25 -1.49
N THR A 307 9.16 3.37 -2.28
CA THR A 307 8.70 1.97 -2.39
C THR A 307 9.84 1.02 -2.06
N ALA A 308 9.59 -0.03 -1.29
CA ALA A 308 10.58 -1.06 -1.01
C ALA A 308 11.11 -1.69 -2.32
N LYS A 309 12.42 -1.79 -2.44
CA LYS A 309 13.10 -2.30 -3.63
C LYS A 309 12.76 -3.77 -3.92
N SER A 310 12.43 -4.52 -2.88
CA SER A 310 12.07 -5.93 -2.96
C SER A 310 11.33 -6.36 -1.69
N THR A 311 10.80 -7.57 -1.69
CA THR A 311 10.13 -8.18 -0.53
C THR A 311 11.02 -8.27 0.72
N HIS A 312 12.35 -8.27 0.59
CA HIS A 312 13.28 -8.21 1.73
C HIS A 312 13.14 -6.93 2.53
N HIS A 313 12.67 -5.85 1.91
CA HIS A 313 12.51 -4.54 2.52
C HIS A 313 11.04 -4.13 2.70
N HIS A 314 10.08 -5.05 2.48
CA HIS A 314 8.65 -4.76 2.53
C HIS A 314 8.17 -4.21 3.88
N TRP A 315 8.85 -4.52 4.97
CA TRP A 315 8.59 -3.94 6.29
C TRP A 315 8.73 -2.41 6.35
N LEU A 316 9.48 -1.79 5.40
CA LEU A 316 9.58 -0.34 5.24
C LEU A 316 8.27 0.30 4.74
N GLN A 317 7.37 -0.48 4.17
CA GLN A 317 6.02 -0.05 3.83
C GLN A 317 5.07 -0.42 4.98
N GLU A 318 4.89 -1.68 5.22
CA GLU A 318 3.89 -2.19 6.15
C GLU A 318 4.19 -1.89 7.62
N GLY A 319 5.46 -1.96 8.02
CA GLY A 319 5.88 -1.61 9.38
C GLY A 319 5.65 -0.14 9.69
N PHE A 320 6.01 0.74 8.74
CA PHE A 320 5.75 2.18 8.88
C PHE A 320 4.25 2.47 8.88
N ALA A 321 3.48 1.96 7.93
CA ALA A 321 2.04 2.19 7.87
C ALA A 321 1.33 1.68 9.13
N THR A 322 1.71 0.48 9.62
CA THR A 322 1.19 -0.06 10.88
C THR A 322 1.53 0.86 12.05
N TYR A 323 2.78 1.31 12.15
CA TYR A 323 3.21 2.17 13.25
C TYR A 323 2.52 3.54 13.24
N TYR A 324 2.42 4.18 12.09
CA TYR A 324 1.74 5.47 11.96
C TYR A 324 0.21 5.35 12.09
N GLY A 325 -0.39 4.23 11.68
CA GLY A 325 -1.77 3.89 12.01
C GLY A 325 -2.00 3.78 13.51
N MET A 326 -1.08 3.13 14.25
CA MET A 326 -1.12 3.07 15.72
C MET A 326 -0.87 4.45 16.37
N LEU A 327 -0.06 5.32 15.77
CA LEU A 327 0.13 6.70 16.25
C LEU A 327 -1.13 7.55 16.00
N SER A 328 -1.90 7.28 14.94
CA SER A 328 -3.21 7.88 14.71
C SER A 328 -4.21 7.46 15.79
N ASP A 329 -4.26 6.16 16.11
CA ASP A 329 -5.05 5.67 17.26
C ASP A 329 -4.62 6.35 18.57
N ARG A 330 -3.30 6.51 18.80
CA ARG A 330 -2.79 7.22 19.98
C ARG A 330 -3.25 8.66 20.04
N HIS A 331 -3.26 9.33 18.90
CA HIS A 331 -3.71 10.72 18.79
C HIS A 331 -5.20 10.86 19.14
N VAL A 332 -6.04 9.94 18.63
CA VAL A 332 -7.49 9.96 18.81
C VAL A 332 -7.92 9.41 20.18
N PHE A 333 -7.35 8.28 20.60
CA PHE A 333 -7.81 7.52 21.78
C PHE A 333 -6.85 7.57 22.96
N GLY A 334 -5.67 8.17 22.81
CA GLY A 334 -4.71 8.37 23.88
C GLY A 334 -3.71 7.23 24.11
N ASP A 335 -2.78 7.50 25.05
CA ASP A 335 -1.62 6.64 25.33
C ASP A 335 -2.02 5.22 25.77
N ASN A 336 -3.03 5.08 26.61
CA ASN A 336 -3.41 3.76 27.12
C ASN A 336 -3.90 2.84 26.02
N TYR A 337 -4.67 3.35 25.07
CA TYR A 337 -5.11 2.62 23.89
C TYR A 337 -3.92 2.17 23.02
N PHE A 338 -3.01 3.08 22.71
CA PHE A 338 -1.79 2.79 21.95
C PHE A 338 -0.94 1.70 22.59
N TYR A 339 -0.65 1.80 23.90
CA TYR A 339 0.15 0.82 24.61
C TYR A 339 -0.57 -0.52 24.79
N TRP A 340 -1.90 -0.52 24.85
CA TRP A 340 -2.70 -1.74 24.83
C TRP A 340 -2.55 -2.49 23.50
N ARG A 341 -2.61 -1.78 22.37
CA ARG A 341 -2.35 -2.37 21.05
C ARG A 341 -0.94 -2.93 20.92
N LEU A 342 0.06 -2.17 21.33
CA LEU A 342 1.45 -2.65 21.38
C LEU A 342 1.57 -3.93 22.20
N TYR A 343 0.93 -4.00 23.37
CA TYR A 343 0.92 -5.20 24.21
C TYR A 343 0.27 -6.38 23.50
N GLN A 344 -0.90 -6.20 22.89
CA GLN A 344 -1.58 -7.25 22.15
C GLN A 344 -0.76 -7.79 20.98
N ASP A 345 -0.14 -6.90 20.24
CA ASP A 345 0.71 -7.28 19.11
C ASP A 345 1.99 -7.99 19.57
N ALA A 346 2.58 -7.58 20.68
CA ALA A 346 3.70 -8.29 21.29
C ALA A 346 3.34 -9.75 21.66
N GLN A 347 2.12 -9.97 22.20
CA GLN A 347 1.63 -11.33 22.52
C GLN A 347 1.46 -12.18 21.24
N LYS A 348 0.90 -11.61 20.17
CA LYS A 348 0.74 -12.31 18.88
C LYS A 348 2.10 -12.67 18.27
N ILE A 349 3.05 -11.74 18.25
CA ILE A 349 4.39 -11.95 17.70
C ILE A 349 5.14 -13.03 18.51
N GLU A 350 5.05 -13.01 19.85
CA GLU A 350 5.68 -14.00 20.70
C GLU A 350 5.12 -15.41 20.44
N GLN A 351 3.80 -15.53 20.26
CA GLN A 351 3.15 -16.81 19.94
C GLN A 351 3.56 -17.32 18.56
N ALA A 352 3.63 -16.43 17.56
CA ALA A 352 3.99 -16.80 16.20
C ALA A 352 5.47 -17.18 16.06
N SER A 353 6.38 -16.48 16.75
CA SER A 353 7.82 -16.79 16.70
C SER A 353 8.16 -18.18 17.26
N ALA A 354 7.27 -18.78 18.08
CA ALA A 354 7.39 -20.15 18.53
C ALA A 354 6.99 -21.21 17.47
N SER A 355 6.30 -20.79 16.40
CA SER A 355 5.72 -21.66 15.36
C SER A 355 6.33 -21.50 13.97
N ASP A 356 7.57 -21.02 13.85
CA ASP A 356 8.31 -20.99 12.59
C ASP A 356 8.09 -19.72 11.70
N ASP A 357 8.00 -18.57 12.34
CA ASP A 357 8.00 -17.32 11.57
C ASP A 357 9.41 -17.01 11.00
N MET A 358 9.45 -16.41 9.81
CA MET A 358 10.71 -16.10 9.12
C MET A 358 11.23 -14.71 9.55
N PRO A 359 12.57 -14.48 9.51
CA PRO A 359 13.11 -13.15 9.71
C PRO A 359 12.49 -12.10 8.76
N ILE A 360 12.32 -10.88 9.23
CA ILE A 360 11.74 -9.77 8.43
C ILE A 360 12.50 -9.60 7.10
N LEU A 361 13.82 -9.65 7.11
CA LEU A 361 14.66 -9.49 5.91
C LEU A 361 14.80 -10.76 5.07
N SER A 362 14.05 -11.83 5.36
CA SER A 362 14.08 -13.06 4.55
C SER A 362 13.44 -12.91 3.17
N GLY A 363 12.62 -11.89 2.96
CA GLY A 363 11.78 -11.73 1.75
C GLY A 363 10.59 -12.71 1.70
N LYS A 364 10.38 -13.51 2.76
CA LYS A 364 9.32 -14.53 2.89
C LYS A 364 8.66 -14.48 4.27
N ALA A 365 8.83 -13.39 4.99
CA ALA A 365 8.23 -13.21 6.30
C ALA A 365 6.70 -13.18 6.23
N SER A 366 6.05 -13.53 7.33
CA SER A 366 4.60 -13.47 7.44
C SER A 366 4.09 -12.03 7.48
N THR A 367 2.79 -11.85 7.25
CA THR A 367 2.11 -10.57 7.44
C THR A 367 2.38 -10.02 8.85
N LEU A 368 2.29 -10.85 9.89
CA LEU A 368 2.57 -10.45 11.26
C LEU A 368 4.00 -9.89 11.43
N SER A 369 4.98 -10.45 10.72
CA SER A 369 6.36 -9.99 10.77
C SER A 369 6.57 -8.67 10.02
N TYR A 370 6.02 -8.50 8.83
CA TYR A 370 6.16 -7.23 8.11
C TYR A 370 5.43 -6.09 8.81
N TYR A 371 4.21 -6.33 9.30
CA TYR A 371 3.33 -5.32 9.90
C TYR A 371 3.68 -5.08 11.38
N GLN A 372 3.28 -6.01 12.27
CA GLN A 372 3.35 -5.79 13.71
C GLN A 372 4.79 -5.82 14.25
N LYS A 373 5.61 -6.80 13.84
CA LYS A 373 7.01 -6.83 14.26
C LYS A 373 7.81 -5.70 13.62
N GLY A 374 7.49 -5.30 12.36
CA GLY A 374 8.05 -4.10 11.73
C GLY A 374 7.69 -2.82 12.47
N ALA A 375 6.44 -2.65 12.89
CA ALA A 375 6.02 -1.52 13.72
C ALA A 375 6.72 -1.49 15.08
N TRP A 376 6.90 -2.64 15.72
CA TRP A 376 7.68 -2.76 16.95
C TRP A 376 9.15 -2.39 16.76
N ALA A 377 9.76 -2.79 15.65
CA ALA A 377 11.12 -2.40 15.30
C ALA A 377 11.27 -0.88 15.22
N LEU A 378 10.33 -0.19 14.57
CA LEU A 378 10.29 1.27 14.51
C LEU A 378 10.06 1.91 15.88
N HIS A 379 9.18 1.32 16.70
CA HIS A 379 8.94 1.81 18.07
C HIS A 379 10.20 1.72 18.92
N VAL A 380 10.95 0.61 18.86
CA VAL A 380 12.22 0.44 19.56
C VAL A 380 13.25 1.50 19.15
N ILE A 381 13.41 1.73 17.84
CA ILE A 381 14.31 2.78 17.35
C ILE A 381 13.88 4.15 17.90
N ARG A 382 12.59 4.50 17.77
CA ARG A 382 12.05 5.78 18.25
C ARG A 382 12.26 5.97 19.76
N GLU A 383 12.06 4.93 20.56
CA GLU A 383 12.28 4.97 22.01
C GLU A 383 13.76 5.07 22.40
N ALA A 384 14.64 4.53 21.58
CA ALA A 384 16.09 4.58 21.80
C ALA A 384 16.70 5.94 21.47
N ILE A 385 16.34 6.55 20.33
CA ILE A 385 16.95 7.81 19.86
C ILE A 385 16.12 9.06 20.23
N GLY A 386 14.88 8.85 20.70
CA GLY A 386 13.94 9.90 21.02
C GLY A 386 13.09 10.37 19.80
N PRO A 387 11.87 10.88 20.04
CA PRO A 387 10.91 11.18 18.97
C PRO A 387 11.38 12.27 18.01
N GLU A 388 12.15 13.27 18.48
CA GLU A 388 12.61 14.37 17.64
C GLU A 388 13.66 13.90 16.61
N LYS A 389 14.65 13.10 17.05
CA LYS A 389 15.66 12.54 16.16
C LYS A 389 15.04 11.53 15.19
N PHE A 390 14.08 10.73 15.67
CA PHE A 390 13.36 9.79 14.83
C PHE A 390 12.62 10.52 13.70
N ARG A 391 11.84 11.57 14.02
CA ARG A 391 11.15 12.39 13.00
C ARG A 391 12.13 13.03 12.01
N LEU A 392 13.27 13.53 12.48
CA LEU A 392 14.29 14.11 11.61
C LEU A 392 14.86 13.07 10.64
N ALA A 393 15.20 11.86 11.12
CA ALA A 393 15.68 10.77 10.28
C ALA A 393 14.65 10.36 9.23
N VAL A 394 13.40 10.16 9.64
CA VAL A 394 12.30 9.78 8.74
C VAL A 394 12.03 10.86 7.69
N LYS A 395 11.98 12.13 8.10
CA LYS A 395 11.83 13.25 7.18
C LYS A 395 12.94 13.26 6.13
N THR A 396 14.21 13.18 6.55
CA THR A 396 15.36 13.18 5.64
C THR A 396 15.33 11.98 4.69
N TYR A 397 14.97 10.81 5.21
CA TYR A 397 14.80 9.60 4.42
C TYR A 397 13.76 9.78 3.29
N LEU A 398 12.59 10.31 3.60
CA LEU A 398 11.54 10.57 2.61
C LEU A 398 11.93 11.65 1.59
N GLU A 399 12.55 12.76 2.03
CA GLU A 399 12.98 13.83 1.14
C GLU A 399 14.09 13.39 0.17
N LYS A 400 15.03 12.56 0.63
CA LYS A 400 16.17 12.10 -0.16
C LYS A 400 15.79 11.01 -1.18
N HIS A 401 14.81 10.18 -0.82
CA HIS A 401 14.42 9.01 -1.60
C HIS A 401 13.03 9.14 -2.26
N GLY A 402 12.40 10.32 -2.22
CA GLY A 402 11.10 10.54 -2.82
C GLY A 402 11.04 10.10 -4.29
N PHE A 403 9.99 9.37 -4.64
CA PHE A 403 9.73 8.75 -5.95
C PHE A 403 10.73 7.66 -6.36
N LYS A 404 11.50 7.12 -5.41
CA LYS A 404 12.49 6.06 -5.65
C LYS A 404 12.15 4.80 -4.86
N ASN A 405 12.92 3.75 -5.16
CA ASN A 405 12.88 2.50 -4.41
C ASN A 405 13.98 2.51 -3.35
N VAL A 406 13.70 1.92 -2.20
CA VAL A 406 14.51 2.02 -0.98
C VAL A 406 14.82 0.65 -0.37
N THR A 407 15.90 0.62 0.40
CA THR A 407 16.34 -0.53 1.20
C THR A 407 16.36 -0.19 2.69
N THR A 408 16.54 -1.19 3.54
CA THR A 408 16.72 -1.02 4.98
C THR A 408 17.94 -0.17 5.32
N GLU A 409 19.01 -0.31 4.54
CA GLU A 409 20.24 0.44 4.66
C GLU A 409 20.05 1.94 4.42
N ASP A 410 19.15 2.31 3.50
CA ASP A 410 18.81 3.72 3.25
C ASP A 410 18.18 4.38 4.48
N LEU A 411 17.26 3.68 5.17
CA LEU A 411 16.69 4.16 6.45
C LEU A 411 17.77 4.23 7.54
N PHE A 412 18.62 3.20 7.67
CA PHE A 412 19.64 3.14 8.69
C PHE A 412 20.71 4.23 8.50
N ALA A 413 21.01 4.60 7.26
CA ALA A 413 21.91 5.72 6.99
C ALA A 413 21.42 7.03 7.61
N GLU A 414 20.10 7.31 7.52
CA GLU A 414 19.54 8.52 8.09
C GLU A 414 19.40 8.46 9.63
N ILE A 415 19.15 7.28 10.19
CA ILE A 415 19.17 7.07 11.66
C ILE A 415 20.57 7.31 12.21
N ASN A 416 21.61 6.76 11.57
CA ASN A 416 23.01 6.92 11.97
C ASN A 416 23.52 8.37 11.79
N ALA A 417 22.93 9.12 10.84
CA ALA A 417 23.27 10.53 10.65
C ALA A 417 22.83 11.44 11.82
N VAL A 418 21.82 11.04 12.58
CA VAL A 418 21.23 11.84 13.67
C VAL A 418 21.51 11.26 15.07
N SER A 419 22.08 10.05 15.16
CA SER A 419 22.27 9.35 16.43
C SER A 419 23.44 8.36 16.38
N ASP A 420 23.94 7.97 17.56
CA ASP A 420 24.93 6.88 17.73
C ASP A 420 24.23 5.52 17.94
N PHE A 421 23.01 5.34 17.41
CA PHE A 421 22.26 4.09 17.52
C PHE A 421 22.94 3.00 16.69
N ASP A 422 23.22 1.85 17.32
CA ASP A 422 23.87 0.71 16.66
C ASP A 422 22.86 -0.05 15.77
N THR A 423 22.70 0.44 14.54
CA THR A 423 21.78 -0.15 13.55
C THR A 423 22.21 -1.55 13.11
N GLU A 424 23.51 -1.89 13.17
CA GLU A 424 24.01 -3.21 12.80
C GLU A 424 23.59 -4.27 13.83
N THR A 425 23.84 -4.01 15.12
CA THR A 425 23.38 -4.90 16.20
C THR A 425 21.85 -4.98 16.24
N PHE A 426 21.17 -3.86 16.01
CA PHE A 426 19.71 -3.83 15.92
C PHE A 426 19.18 -4.72 14.78
N SER A 427 19.73 -4.63 13.57
CA SER A 427 19.34 -5.47 12.42
C SER A 427 19.44 -6.95 12.76
N LYS A 428 20.56 -7.38 13.31
CA LYS A 428 20.81 -8.77 13.73
C LYS A 428 19.77 -9.27 14.74
N ASN A 429 19.38 -8.40 15.69
CA ASN A 429 18.48 -8.78 16.78
C ASN A 429 17.01 -8.67 16.44
N TRP A 430 16.60 -7.81 15.49
CA TRP A 430 15.20 -7.55 15.18
C TRP A 430 14.76 -7.98 13.79
N LEU A 431 15.62 -7.78 12.78
CA LEU A 431 15.24 -7.93 11.38
C LEU A 431 15.75 -9.23 10.73
N GLU A 432 16.93 -9.69 11.15
CA GLU A 432 17.60 -10.89 10.60
C GLU A 432 17.31 -12.17 11.41
N THR A 433 16.53 -12.07 12.46
CA THR A 433 16.15 -13.20 13.32
C THR A 433 14.64 -13.33 13.45
N GLN A 434 14.18 -14.56 13.62
CA GLN A 434 12.79 -14.83 13.99
C GLN A 434 12.54 -14.64 15.50
N VAL A 435 13.60 -14.61 16.32
CA VAL A 435 13.49 -14.49 17.78
C VAL A 435 12.92 -13.13 18.15
N PHE A 436 11.87 -13.14 18.95
CA PHE A 436 11.27 -11.91 19.46
C PHE A 436 11.98 -11.42 20.73
N GLN A 437 12.30 -10.14 20.81
CA GLN A 437 13.08 -9.53 21.91
C GLN A 437 12.19 -9.20 23.12
N LYS A 438 11.61 -10.25 23.74
CA LYS A 438 10.58 -10.13 24.80
C LYS A 438 11.00 -9.26 25.98
N GLU A 439 12.25 -9.35 26.44
CA GLU A 439 12.71 -8.58 27.60
C GLU A 439 12.76 -7.08 27.31
N GLU A 440 13.25 -6.69 26.11
CA GLU A 440 13.28 -5.32 25.67
C GLU A 440 11.87 -4.75 25.49
N VAL A 441 11.00 -5.52 24.85
CA VAL A 441 9.58 -5.17 24.65
C VAL A 441 8.86 -4.97 25.99
N ASN A 442 9.01 -5.89 26.94
CA ASN A 442 8.42 -5.76 28.26
C ASN A 442 8.92 -4.52 29.02
N LYS A 443 10.21 -4.18 28.87
CA LYS A 443 10.78 -2.96 29.47
C LYS A 443 10.11 -1.70 28.88
N LEU A 444 9.86 -1.66 27.59
CA LEU A 444 9.20 -0.53 26.93
C LEU A 444 7.71 -0.45 27.32
N LEU A 445 6.99 -1.56 27.29
CA LEU A 445 5.58 -1.63 27.69
C LEU A 445 5.36 -1.15 29.14
N ARG A 446 6.27 -1.52 30.07
CA ARG A 446 6.17 -1.12 31.48
C ARG A 446 6.44 0.38 31.73
N LYS A 447 6.84 1.17 30.71
CA LYS A 447 6.89 2.64 30.81
C LYS A 447 5.47 3.22 30.97
N ASN A 448 4.46 2.63 30.35
CA ASN A 448 3.07 3.03 30.54
C ASN A 448 2.51 2.44 31.85
N GLU A 449 1.91 3.28 32.69
CA GLU A 449 1.43 2.86 34.00
C GLU A 449 0.25 1.89 33.93
N PHE A 450 -0.66 2.07 32.96
CA PHE A 450 -1.79 1.19 32.73
C PHE A 450 -1.32 -0.23 32.38
N ILE A 451 -0.46 -0.38 31.37
CA ILE A 451 0.08 -1.67 30.94
C ILE A 451 0.90 -2.34 32.05
N ARG A 452 1.76 -1.57 32.73
CA ARG A 452 2.51 -2.10 33.89
C ARG A 452 1.58 -2.68 34.95
N THR A 453 0.50 -1.97 35.28
CA THR A 453 -0.48 -2.43 36.26
C THR A 453 -1.19 -3.69 35.78
N TYR A 454 -1.56 -3.75 34.49
CA TYR A 454 -2.20 -4.91 33.88
C TYR A 454 -1.27 -6.14 33.92
N MET A 455 -0.01 -5.99 33.47
CA MET A 455 0.98 -7.06 33.47
C MET A 455 1.23 -7.59 34.91
N ASP A 456 1.37 -6.69 35.91
CA ASP A 456 1.56 -7.09 37.30
C ASP A 456 0.37 -7.89 37.87
N LEU A 457 -0.86 -7.65 37.39
CA LEU A 457 -2.04 -8.41 37.77
C LEU A 457 -2.16 -9.74 37.05
N SER A 458 -1.75 -9.79 35.78
CA SER A 458 -1.83 -11.02 34.96
C SER A 458 -0.77 -12.06 35.31
N GLU A 459 0.37 -11.64 35.86
CA GLU A 459 1.48 -12.53 36.24
C GLU A 459 1.27 -13.26 37.58
N LYS A 460 0.24 -12.93 38.36
CA LYS A 460 0.01 -13.47 39.71
C LYS A 460 -1.43 -13.88 39.90
N PRO A 461 -1.73 -14.86 40.81
CA PRO A 461 -3.09 -15.10 41.22
C PRO A 461 -3.76 -13.84 41.79
N LEU A 462 -4.92 -13.49 41.24
CA LEU A 462 -5.67 -12.31 41.68
C LEU A 462 -6.18 -12.49 43.11
N HIS A 463 -5.96 -11.51 43.95
CA HIS A 463 -6.56 -11.40 45.28
C HIS A 463 -7.55 -10.20 45.28
N PRO A 464 -8.88 -10.45 45.07
CA PRO A 464 -9.85 -9.40 44.82
C PRO A 464 -9.81 -8.24 45.83
N GLU A 465 -9.67 -8.54 47.11
CA GLU A 465 -9.61 -7.50 48.15
C GLU A 465 -8.31 -6.66 48.13
N LYS A 466 -7.16 -7.31 47.87
CA LYS A 466 -5.85 -6.62 47.83
C LYS A 466 -5.66 -5.87 46.54
N ASP A 467 -6.15 -6.39 45.44
CA ASP A 467 -5.95 -5.87 44.08
C ASP A 467 -7.09 -4.95 43.62
N LYS A 468 -8.14 -4.76 44.42
CA LYS A 468 -9.35 -3.99 44.11
C LYS A 468 -9.05 -2.61 43.51
N LYS A 469 -8.08 -1.86 44.08
CA LYS A 469 -7.71 -0.54 43.58
C LYS A 469 -7.08 -0.59 42.19
N LYS A 470 -6.22 -1.60 41.92
CA LYS A 470 -5.58 -1.83 40.63
C LYS A 470 -6.59 -2.25 39.57
N ILE A 471 -7.49 -3.18 39.93
CA ILE A 471 -8.58 -3.65 39.05
C ILE A 471 -9.49 -2.47 38.66
N LEU A 472 -9.91 -1.65 39.65
CA LEU A 472 -10.75 -0.48 39.38
C LEU A 472 -10.03 0.57 38.51
N LYS A 473 -8.71 0.68 38.59
CA LYS A 473 -7.93 1.57 37.73
C LYS A 473 -7.93 1.10 36.28
N ILE A 474 -7.79 -0.21 36.05
CA ILE A 474 -7.87 -0.81 34.72
C ILE A 474 -9.27 -0.65 34.12
N LEU A 475 -10.33 -0.97 34.89
CA LEU A 475 -11.72 -0.87 34.42
C LEU A 475 -12.18 0.58 34.14
N LYS A 476 -11.46 1.58 34.62
CA LYS A 476 -11.74 3.02 34.38
C LYS A 476 -10.81 3.63 33.34
N SER A 477 -9.93 2.86 32.72
CA SER A 477 -9.01 3.38 31.73
C SER A 477 -9.70 3.45 30.35
N ASP A 478 -9.27 4.39 29.54
CA ASP A 478 -9.78 4.62 28.17
C ASP A 478 -9.23 3.59 27.15
N ALA A 479 -8.63 2.50 27.62
CA ALA A 479 -7.98 1.49 26.75
C ALA A 479 -8.97 0.51 26.07
N TYR A 480 -10.27 0.59 26.41
CA TYR A 480 -11.30 -0.34 25.97
C TYR A 480 -12.45 0.35 25.22
N TYR A 481 -12.14 1.28 24.35
CA TYR A 481 -13.13 1.86 23.44
C TYR A 481 -13.02 1.28 22.05
#